data_5fd84511ce49911c97264f935e618f72
#
_entry.id   5fd84511ce49911c97264f935e618f72
#
_cell.length_a   1.000
_cell.length_b   1.000
_cell.length_c   1.000
_cell.angle_alpha   90.00
_cell.angle_beta   90.00
_cell.angle_gamma   90.00
#
_symmetry.space_group_name_H-M   'P 1'
#
loop_
_entity.id
_entity.type
_entity.pdbx_description
1 polymer ?
#
loop_
_entity_poly.entity_id
_entity_poly.type
_entity_poly.pdbx_seq_one_letter_code
_entity_poly.pdbx_strand_id
1 'polypeptide(L)'
;MNWKNFHGPGDGKGFTLVEMLVVMVIISLVAALVGPRLFPKLGKGKQSAAKAQIELLGQGLDHFRLDTGRHPTTQEGLQVLLVNPGIEQWDGPYLKKEMPNDPWDKPYHYQSPGTHGDYDLLTYGRDNAPGGEGEDQDIVSWK
;
A
#
# COMPACT_ATOMS: atom_id res chain seq x y z
N MET A 1 -3.45 -47.62 -49.10
CA MET A 1 -4.19 -46.86 -48.08
C MET A 1 -3.68 -45.41 -48.13
N ASN A 2 -4.42 -44.50 -48.81
CA ASN A 2 -4.01 -43.14 -49.12
C ASN A 2 -4.39 -42.19 -48.02
N TRP A 3 -3.40 -41.66 -47.26
CA TRP A 3 -3.56 -40.52 -46.38
C TRP A 3 -3.46 -39.24 -47.25
N LYS A 4 -4.61 -38.68 -47.64
CA LYS A 4 -4.69 -37.37 -48.27
C LYS A 4 -4.55 -36.31 -47.16
N ASN A 5 -3.50 -35.50 -47.33
CA ASN A 5 -3.20 -34.26 -46.66
C ASN A 5 -4.41 -33.32 -46.52
N PHE A 6 -4.88 -33.10 -45.32
CA PHE A 6 -5.71 -31.94 -44.96
C PHE A 6 -4.78 -30.76 -44.64
N HIS A 7 -4.40 -30.04 -45.73
CA HIS A 7 -3.94 -28.68 -45.56
C HIS A 7 -5.15 -27.78 -45.74
N GLY A 8 -5.78 -27.40 -44.64
CA GLY A 8 -6.68 -26.26 -44.58
C GLY A 8 -5.86 -24.99 -44.82
N PRO A 9 -6.27 -24.06 -45.71
CA PRO A 9 -5.62 -22.76 -45.77
C PRO A 9 -5.92 -22.02 -44.47
N GLY A 10 -4.91 -21.87 -43.63
CA GLY A 10 -4.95 -20.93 -42.54
C GLY A 10 -4.99 -19.52 -43.14
N ASP A 11 -6.16 -18.89 -43.12
CA ASP A 11 -6.33 -17.47 -43.38
C ASP A 11 -5.61 -16.68 -42.27
N GLY A 12 -4.30 -16.64 -42.36
CA GLY A 12 -3.45 -15.76 -41.54
C GLY A 12 -3.64 -14.32 -42.03
N LYS A 13 -4.79 -13.73 -41.69
CA LYS A 13 -4.97 -12.27 -41.86
C LYS A 13 -4.10 -11.60 -40.80
N GLY A 14 -2.86 -11.31 -41.17
CA GLY A 14 -1.98 -10.45 -40.36
C GLY A 14 -2.57 -9.05 -40.26
N PHE A 15 -2.39 -8.42 -39.14
CA PHE A 15 -2.78 -7.02 -38.95
C PHE A 15 -1.96 -6.11 -39.84
N THR A 16 -2.61 -5.14 -40.48
CA THR A 16 -1.92 -4.13 -41.30
C THR A 16 -1.25 -3.10 -40.38
N LEU A 17 -0.18 -2.46 -40.87
CA LEU A 17 0.52 -1.40 -40.17
C LEU A 17 -0.42 -0.22 -39.87
N VAL A 18 -1.32 0.10 -40.79
CA VAL A 18 -2.34 1.14 -40.63
C VAL A 18 -3.34 0.78 -39.53
N GLU A 19 -3.76 -0.48 -39.44
CA GLU A 19 -4.69 -0.95 -38.40
C GLU A 19 -4.06 -0.84 -37.03
N MET A 20 -2.78 -1.18 -36.87
CA MET A 20 -2.06 -0.97 -35.61
C MET A 20 -1.91 0.51 -35.26
N LEU A 21 -1.67 1.37 -36.26
CA LEU A 21 -1.57 2.81 -36.04
C LEU A 21 -2.91 3.40 -35.58
N VAL A 22 -4.01 3.01 -36.20
CA VAL A 22 -5.35 3.45 -35.79
C VAL A 22 -5.67 3.01 -34.36
N VAL A 23 -5.36 1.77 -33.98
CA VAL A 23 -5.54 1.26 -32.61
C VAL A 23 -4.73 2.08 -31.62
N MET A 24 -3.46 2.37 -31.92
CA MET A 24 -2.62 3.19 -31.05
C MET A 24 -3.17 4.60 -30.85
N VAL A 25 -3.69 5.22 -31.91
CA VAL A 25 -4.33 6.55 -31.83
C VAL A 25 -5.57 6.50 -30.95
N ILE A 26 -6.45 5.49 -31.12
CA ILE A 26 -7.66 5.35 -30.33
C ILE A 26 -7.31 5.13 -28.84
N ILE A 27 -6.37 4.23 -28.53
CA ILE A 27 -5.94 3.98 -27.15
C ILE A 27 -5.37 5.26 -26.53
N SER A 28 -4.55 6.01 -27.27
CA SER A 28 -3.98 7.27 -26.77
C SER A 28 -5.06 8.31 -26.49
N LEU A 29 -6.08 8.42 -27.34
CA LEU A 29 -7.21 9.34 -27.16
C LEU A 29 -8.04 8.96 -25.92
N VAL A 30 -8.35 7.67 -25.75
CA VAL A 30 -9.08 7.16 -24.59
C VAL A 30 -8.27 7.37 -23.29
N ALA A 31 -6.97 7.07 -23.32
CA ALA A 31 -6.09 7.27 -22.19
C ALA A 31 -6.01 8.75 -21.75
N ALA A 32 -5.93 9.67 -22.71
CA ALA A 32 -5.92 11.12 -22.44
C ALA A 32 -7.23 11.61 -21.82
N LEU A 33 -8.37 11.03 -22.19
CA LEU A 33 -9.69 11.41 -21.66
C LEU A 33 -9.94 10.83 -20.24
N VAL A 34 -9.52 9.58 -20.01
CA VAL A 34 -9.82 8.82 -18.79
C VAL A 34 -8.78 9.06 -17.69
N GLY A 35 -7.50 9.19 -18.10
CA GLY A 35 -6.37 9.33 -17.16
C GLY A 35 -6.55 10.40 -16.09
N PRO A 36 -6.85 11.66 -16.45
CA PRO A 36 -6.99 12.74 -15.46
C PRO A 36 -8.08 12.53 -14.40
N ARG A 37 -9.05 11.67 -14.68
CA ARG A 37 -10.15 11.34 -13.75
C ARG A 37 -9.84 10.17 -12.84
N LEU A 38 -8.96 9.27 -13.25
CA LEU A 38 -8.62 8.06 -12.49
C LEU A 38 -7.53 8.31 -11.45
N PHE A 39 -6.49 9.06 -11.78
CA PHE A 39 -5.37 9.30 -10.88
C PHE A 39 -5.77 9.89 -9.51
N PRO A 40 -6.64 10.91 -9.41
CA PRO A 40 -7.07 11.45 -8.13
C PRO A 40 -7.86 10.44 -7.27
N LYS A 41 -8.60 9.53 -7.91
CA LYS A 41 -9.35 8.48 -7.19
C LYS A 41 -8.43 7.41 -6.60
N LEU A 42 -7.38 7.04 -7.33
CA LEU A 42 -6.36 6.11 -6.84
C LEU A 42 -5.62 6.68 -5.64
N GLY A 43 -5.26 7.95 -5.68
CA GLY A 43 -4.61 8.64 -4.57
C GLY A 43 -5.46 8.65 -3.30
N LYS A 44 -6.76 8.95 -3.41
CA LYS A 44 -7.69 8.88 -2.27
C LYS A 44 -7.81 7.47 -1.71
N GLY A 45 -7.82 6.45 -2.57
CA GLY A 45 -7.83 5.06 -2.16
C GLY A 45 -6.60 4.70 -1.32
N LYS A 46 -5.41 5.12 -1.74
CA LYS A 46 -4.15 4.92 -1.00
C LYS A 46 -4.17 5.62 0.35
N GLN A 47 -4.66 6.85 0.43
CA GLN A 47 -4.78 7.57 1.69
C GLN A 47 -5.73 6.86 2.66
N SER A 48 -6.89 6.39 2.18
CA SER A 48 -7.84 5.63 3.00
C SER A 48 -7.24 4.32 3.49
N ALA A 49 -6.47 3.62 2.65
CA ALA A 49 -5.76 2.41 3.03
C ALA A 49 -4.69 2.67 4.10
N ALA A 50 -3.89 3.74 3.95
CA ALA A 50 -2.90 4.13 4.94
C ALA A 50 -3.54 4.46 6.30
N LYS A 51 -4.66 5.19 6.30
CA LYS A 51 -5.41 5.50 7.51
C LYS A 51 -5.90 4.23 8.21
N ALA A 52 -6.50 3.31 7.46
CA ALA A 52 -6.96 2.02 8.02
C ALA A 52 -5.79 1.18 8.56
N GLN A 53 -4.63 1.20 7.92
CA GLN A 53 -3.43 0.52 8.42
C GLN A 53 -2.90 1.15 9.70
N ILE A 54 -2.88 2.48 9.81
CA ILE A 54 -2.49 3.19 11.05
C ILE A 54 -3.44 2.83 12.19
N GLU A 55 -4.75 2.77 11.95
CA GLU A 55 -5.72 2.33 12.95
C GLU A 55 -5.48 0.87 13.38
N LEU A 56 -5.18 -0.02 12.44
CA LEU A 56 -4.87 -1.42 12.75
C LEU A 56 -3.59 -1.56 13.57
N LEU A 57 -2.54 -0.82 13.22
CA LEU A 57 -1.29 -0.78 13.99
C LEU A 57 -1.52 -0.20 15.39
N GLY A 58 -2.35 0.84 15.50
CA GLY A 58 -2.75 1.43 16.76
C GLY A 58 -3.45 0.42 17.67
N GLN A 59 -4.38 -0.37 17.15
CA GLN A 59 -5.00 -1.47 17.92
C GLN A 59 -3.96 -2.49 18.40
N GLY A 60 -2.99 -2.84 17.55
CA GLY A 60 -1.87 -3.71 17.96
C GLY A 60 -1.04 -3.12 19.11
N LEU A 61 -0.76 -1.81 19.06
CA LEU A 61 -0.07 -1.09 20.12
C LEU A 61 -0.87 -1.04 21.44
N ASP A 62 -2.18 -0.89 21.34
CA ASP A 62 -3.08 -0.92 22.53
C ASP A 62 -3.12 -2.31 23.16
N HIS A 63 -3.18 -3.37 22.36
CA HIS A 63 -3.09 -4.75 22.86
C HIS A 63 -1.76 -5.01 23.53
N PHE A 64 -0.65 -4.61 22.92
CA PHE A 64 0.68 -4.69 23.54
C PHE A 64 0.71 -3.97 24.89
N ARG A 65 0.13 -2.77 24.97
CA ARG A 65 0.03 -2.01 26.23
C ARG A 65 -0.80 -2.72 27.30
N LEU A 66 -1.90 -3.37 26.90
CA LEU A 66 -2.74 -4.11 27.84
C LEU A 66 -1.97 -5.25 28.51
N ASP A 67 -1.13 -5.95 27.76
CA ASP A 67 -0.36 -7.07 28.28
C ASP A 67 0.88 -6.61 29.08
N THR A 68 1.60 -5.63 28.57
CA THR A 68 2.91 -5.21 29.10
C THR A 68 2.86 -3.99 30.02
N GLY A 69 1.72 -3.29 30.09
CA GLY A 69 1.52 -2.07 30.87
C GLY A 69 2.08 -0.78 30.27
N ARG A 70 2.70 -0.83 29.07
CA ARG A 70 3.30 0.32 28.39
C ARG A 70 3.22 0.18 26.88
N HIS A 71 3.37 1.28 26.15
CA HIS A 71 3.65 1.20 24.71
C HIS A 71 5.11 0.79 24.43
N PRO A 72 5.42 0.23 23.27
CA PRO A 72 6.81 -0.01 22.86
C PRO A 72 7.62 1.29 22.86
N THR A 73 8.88 1.22 23.17
CA THR A 73 9.78 2.37 23.00
C THR A 73 10.08 2.60 21.50
N THR A 74 10.56 3.79 21.15
CA THR A 74 11.00 4.09 19.78
C THR A 74 12.06 3.09 19.29
N GLN A 75 12.95 2.63 20.15
CA GLN A 75 13.99 1.65 19.82
C GLN A 75 13.44 0.25 19.56
N GLU A 76 12.46 -0.17 20.35
CA GLU A 76 11.75 -1.44 20.13
C GLU A 76 10.96 -1.41 18.83
N GLY A 77 10.39 -0.24 18.49
CA GLY A 77 9.66 -0.01 17.27
C GLY A 77 8.41 -0.86 17.13
N LEU A 78 7.85 -0.88 15.93
CA LEU A 78 6.63 -1.66 15.63
C LEU A 78 6.88 -3.17 15.52
N GLN A 79 8.13 -3.60 15.39
CA GLN A 79 8.48 -5.01 15.22
C GLN A 79 8.07 -5.88 16.41
N VAL A 80 7.96 -5.29 17.59
CA VAL A 80 7.49 -5.99 18.81
C VAL A 80 6.02 -6.43 18.73
N LEU A 81 5.26 -5.92 17.77
CA LEU A 81 3.91 -6.38 17.49
C LEU A 81 3.87 -7.77 16.85
N LEU A 82 5.00 -8.22 16.31
CA LEU A 82 5.16 -9.52 15.63
C LEU A 82 6.06 -10.48 16.40
N VAL A 83 7.11 -9.96 17.01
CA VAL A 83 8.16 -10.77 17.65
C VAL A 83 8.37 -10.30 19.08
N ASN A 84 8.38 -11.24 20.01
CA ASN A 84 8.68 -10.95 21.43
C ASN A 84 10.10 -10.40 21.58
N PRO A 85 10.28 -9.17 22.10
CA PRO A 85 11.60 -8.60 22.33
C PRO A 85 12.28 -9.10 23.62
N GLY A 86 11.73 -10.12 24.26
CA GLY A 86 12.21 -10.64 25.55
C GLY A 86 11.40 -10.16 26.75
N ILE A 87 10.15 -9.74 26.54
CA ILE A 87 9.23 -9.32 27.60
C ILE A 87 8.40 -10.52 28.06
N GLU A 88 8.41 -10.81 29.36
CA GLU A 88 7.71 -11.96 29.94
C GLU A 88 6.19 -11.87 29.75
N GLN A 89 5.63 -10.66 29.87
CA GLN A 89 4.20 -10.39 29.74
C GLN A 89 3.71 -10.29 28.29
N TRP A 90 4.62 -10.42 27.33
CA TRP A 90 4.24 -10.34 25.91
C TRP A 90 3.39 -11.56 25.51
N ASP A 91 2.17 -11.34 25.05
CA ASP A 91 1.23 -12.39 24.64
C ASP A 91 0.77 -12.22 23.16
N GLY A 92 1.74 -11.75 22.31
CA GLY A 92 1.50 -11.61 20.87
C GLY A 92 1.66 -12.92 20.09
N PRO A 93 1.68 -12.87 18.76
CA PRO A 93 1.75 -11.65 17.95
C PRO A 93 0.45 -10.83 17.92
N TYR A 94 0.57 -9.53 17.89
CA TYR A 94 -0.56 -8.59 17.88
C TYR A 94 -1.02 -8.22 16.47
N LEU A 95 -0.27 -8.63 15.46
CA LEU A 95 -0.63 -8.52 14.05
C LEU A 95 -0.74 -9.92 13.44
N LYS A 96 -1.74 -10.12 12.59
CA LYS A 96 -2.00 -11.42 11.94
C LYS A 96 -1.04 -11.75 10.79
N LYS A 97 -0.36 -10.75 10.26
CA LYS A 97 0.52 -10.84 9.09
C LYS A 97 1.81 -10.07 9.36
N GLU A 98 2.70 -10.07 8.39
CA GLU A 98 3.91 -9.26 8.39
C GLU A 98 3.63 -7.78 8.63
N MET A 99 4.65 -7.04 9.08
CA MET A 99 4.57 -5.58 9.21
C MET A 99 4.27 -4.97 7.85
N PRO A 100 3.13 -4.28 7.69
CA PRO A 100 2.81 -3.67 6.41
C PRO A 100 3.70 -2.45 6.17
N ASN A 101 4.11 -2.28 4.92
CA ASN A 101 4.50 -0.97 4.43
C ASN A 101 3.24 -0.14 4.14
N ASP A 102 3.41 1.17 4.06
CA ASP A 102 2.35 2.04 3.61
C ASP A 102 2.00 1.79 2.12
N PRO A 103 0.90 2.35 1.61
CA PRO A 103 0.49 2.14 0.21
C PRO A 103 1.46 2.68 -0.86
N TRP A 104 2.49 3.40 -0.47
CA TRP A 104 3.59 3.86 -1.32
C TRP A 104 4.88 3.06 -1.12
N ASP A 105 4.77 1.88 -0.44
CA ASP A 105 5.85 0.92 -0.19
C ASP A 105 6.96 1.47 0.71
N LYS A 106 6.57 2.24 1.73
CA LYS A 106 7.47 2.80 2.73
C LYS A 106 7.11 2.36 4.13
N PRO A 107 8.08 2.24 5.06
CA PRO A 107 7.79 1.89 6.44
C PRO A 107 7.05 3.03 7.14
N TYR A 108 6.18 2.68 8.08
CA TYR A 108 5.56 3.63 9.00
C TYR A 108 6.58 4.17 9.99
N HIS A 109 6.46 5.45 10.31
CA HIS A 109 7.26 6.10 11.34
C HIS A 109 6.56 5.96 12.70
N TYR A 110 7.33 5.55 13.71
CA TYR A 110 6.85 5.34 15.06
C TYR A 110 7.77 6.02 16.07
N GLN A 111 7.19 6.73 17.03
CA GLN A 111 7.91 7.37 18.11
C GLN A 111 7.11 7.22 19.41
N SER A 112 7.77 6.79 20.49
CA SER A 112 7.20 6.72 21.83
C SER A 112 8.28 7.05 22.87
N PRO A 113 8.04 8.01 23.78
CA PRO A 113 6.83 8.85 23.89
C PRO A 113 6.61 9.72 22.64
N GLY A 114 5.33 9.93 22.27
CA GLY A 114 4.97 10.80 21.16
C GLY A 114 5.03 12.28 21.53
N THR A 115 4.98 13.13 20.52
CA THR A 115 4.82 14.59 20.70
C THR A 115 3.34 14.96 20.83
N HIS A 116 2.45 14.13 20.26
CA HIS A 116 1.01 14.38 20.22
C HIS A 116 0.19 13.47 21.15
N GLY A 117 0.84 12.53 21.83
CA GLY A 117 0.22 11.59 22.73
C GLY A 117 1.20 10.55 23.26
N ASP A 118 0.70 9.42 23.73
CA ASP A 118 1.52 8.34 24.25
C ASP A 118 2.52 7.83 23.20
N TYR A 119 2.14 7.88 21.94
CA TYR A 119 2.97 7.60 20.77
C TYR A 119 2.53 8.41 19.56
N ASP A 120 3.42 8.62 18.63
CA ASP A 120 3.16 9.14 17.30
C ASP A 120 3.40 8.03 16.28
N LEU A 121 2.41 7.77 15.43
CA LEU A 121 2.47 6.82 14.31
C LEU A 121 2.00 7.52 13.04
N LEU A 122 2.81 7.49 11.98
CA LEU A 122 2.50 8.23 10.77
C LEU A 122 3.16 7.65 9.51
N THR A 123 2.66 8.07 8.36
CA THR A 123 3.35 8.03 7.08
C THR A 123 3.40 9.42 6.46
N TYR A 124 4.49 9.73 5.79
CA TYR A 124 4.66 10.98 5.04
C TYR A 124 4.10 10.94 3.62
N GLY A 125 3.27 9.94 3.30
CA GLY A 125 2.69 9.82 1.98
C GLY A 125 3.69 9.44 0.88
N ARG A 126 3.34 9.81 -0.35
CA ARG A 126 4.09 9.41 -1.54
C ARG A 126 5.51 9.99 -1.59
N ASP A 127 5.69 11.25 -1.23
CA ASP A 127 6.98 11.94 -1.32
C ASP A 127 7.92 11.65 -0.14
N ASN A 128 7.41 11.02 0.93
CA ASN A 128 8.14 10.71 2.16
C ASN A 128 8.77 11.93 2.83
N ALA A 129 8.09 13.08 2.75
CA ALA A 129 8.50 14.33 3.34
C ALA A 129 7.37 14.94 4.18
N PRO A 130 7.67 15.64 5.29
CA PRO A 130 6.65 16.27 6.12
C PRO A 130 5.79 17.27 5.34
N GLY A 131 4.47 17.23 5.53
CA GLY A 131 3.50 18.15 4.93
C GLY A 131 2.89 17.60 3.64
N GLY A 132 2.73 18.46 2.63
CA GLY A 132 2.14 18.08 1.34
C GLY A 132 0.63 18.06 1.29
N GLU A 133 0.12 17.82 0.10
CA GLU A 133 -1.31 17.71 -0.20
C GLU A 133 -1.59 16.47 -1.08
N GLY A 134 -2.84 16.02 -1.09
CA GLY A 134 -3.22 14.86 -1.89
C GLY A 134 -2.44 13.61 -1.47
N GLU A 135 -1.79 12.92 -2.40
CA GLU A 135 -1.00 11.72 -2.10
C GLU A 135 0.28 12.00 -1.28
N ASP A 136 0.75 13.23 -1.26
CA ASP A 136 1.93 13.64 -0.51
C ASP A 136 1.58 14.08 0.93
N GLN A 137 0.29 14.09 1.28
CA GLN A 137 -0.16 14.50 2.61
C GLN A 137 0.21 13.47 3.67
N ASP A 138 0.68 13.97 4.82
CA ASP A 138 0.93 13.14 6.01
C ASP A 138 -0.36 12.53 6.54
N ILE A 139 -0.30 11.25 6.88
CA ILE A 139 -1.39 10.55 7.55
C ILE A 139 -0.90 10.12 8.92
N VAL A 140 -1.57 10.58 9.95
CA VAL A 140 -1.11 10.55 11.34
C VAL A 140 -2.14 9.89 12.25
N SER A 141 -1.69 9.29 13.36
CA SER A 141 -2.54 8.58 14.32
C SER A 141 -3.35 9.49 15.26
N TRP A 142 -3.01 10.77 15.36
CA TRP A 142 -3.61 11.70 16.33
C TRP A 142 -4.63 12.70 15.73
N LYS A 143 -5.11 12.47 14.49
CA LYS A 143 -6.13 13.30 13.83
C LYS A 143 -7.35 12.50 13.46
#